data_8f360917309a984ac861d5b08f11c8b2
#
_entry.id   8f360917309a984ac861d5b08f11c8b2
#
_cell.length_a   1.000
_cell.length_b   1.000
_cell.length_c   1.000
_cell.angle_alpha   90.00
_cell.angle_beta   90.00
_cell.angle_gamma   90.00
#
_symmetry.space_group_name_H-M   'P 1'
#
loop_
_entity.id
_entity.type
_entity.pdbx_description
1 polymer ?
#
loop_
_entity_poly.entity_id
_entity_poly.type
_entity_poly.pdbx_seq_one_letter_code
_entity_poly.pdbx_strand_id
1 'polypeptide(L)'
;MKRFGPGSVRYYFYHEKKLLLIVTLSGILYNVGMIAGPWFDGQLAQYLYDIFGSTRTAADMYALCLCYALVILGVQGARYVKRLYVRKFANNISLSMKDRLYQHLVQTPKRDMEQADTGALMTKVISDIDTCVEGMRKFTTEIFDTGVVMAAYVVMLVWYDWRLTLCVLVFPPIAYALANSLRRLVAVTAARSKESSGALSGMTLDRISNALTYRVYGEEAVQDQRYEGYLADYEKKMILANLWENTLQPIYKVIAMIGTMLVIWFGGQNVLGTGWESWDIAAFSTYLACFIKLATKSSHAAKLFNAIQKAQVSWQRIQPHLQAATELPDSIPPAALTVRHLSFTYPGSDGPIFQDLSFSARPGTIIGITGPVACGKSTLGQAFLCENPYGGQIFFGAKELGNGHTAPDGIVGYCGHDAELFAATVEENIRLGLSGDIAPVLKRVCMDEDCATFPKGIETPIGEGGQRLSGGQQARIALARSLFHPRPLLILDDPFAAVDMATERKIFTSLRQDYSDRIILLISHRLSLFPNLDQVIWLNGDGTSVVATHEALYASCPAYRNLYDLQHAQGGARHA
;
A
#
# COMPACT_ATOMS: atom_id res chain seq x y z
N MET A 1 6.65 -24.03 18.87
CA MET A 1 5.77 -23.71 17.72
C MET A 1 6.35 -22.48 17.04
N LYS A 2 6.90 -22.59 15.80
CA LYS A 2 7.39 -21.44 15.03
C LYS A 2 6.24 -20.47 14.81
N ARG A 3 6.28 -19.29 15.41
CA ARG A 3 5.33 -18.19 15.13
C ARG A 3 5.52 -17.78 13.68
N PHE A 4 4.44 -17.86 12.90
CA PHE A 4 4.44 -17.39 11.52
C PHE A 4 4.72 -15.88 11.51
N GLY A 5 5.66 -15.43 10.67
CA GLY A 5 5.94 -14.02 10.49
C GLY A 5 4.87 -13.32 9.62
N PRO A 6 4.82 -11.98 9.63
CA PRO A 6 3.84 -11.19 8.86
C PRO A 6 3.93 -11.37 7.34
N GLY A 7 5.04 -11.88 6.82
CA GLY A 7 5.18 -12.29 5.43
C GLY A 7 4.51 -13.62 5.07
N SER A 8 3.62 -14.17 5.95
CA SER A 8 2.86 -15.38 5.67
C SER A 8 1.35 -15.15 5.78
N VAL A 9 0.60 -15.62 4.80
CA VAL A 9 -0.88 -15.61 4.82
C VAL A 9 -1.42 -16.26 6.11
N ARG A 10 -0.76 -17.34 6.59
CA ARG A 10 -1.15 -18.05 7.81
C ARG A 10 -1.09 -17.17 9.06
N TYR A 11 -0.23 -16.17 9.10
CA TYR A 11 -0.16 -15.20 10.18
C TYR A 11 -1.49 -14.47 10.38
N TYR A 12 -2.09 -13.95 9.31
CA TYR A 12 -3.34 -13.20 9.35
C TYR A 12 -4.53 -14.08 9.75
N PHE A 13 -4.59 -15.31 9.23
CA PHE A 13 -5.63 -16.27 9.65
C PHE A 13 -5.50 -16.66 11.13
N TYR A 14 -4.29 -16.85 11.62
CA TYR A 14 -4.07 -17.21 13.03
C TYR A 14 -4.38 -16.05 13.98
N HIS A 15 -4.09 -14.83 13.58
CA HIS A 15 -4.36 -13.64 14.40
C HIS A 15 -5.88 -13.44 14.60
N GLU A 16 -6.69 -13.73 13.59
CA GLU A 16 -8.14 -13.61 13.59
C GLU A 16 -8.88 -14.94 13.90
N LYS A 17 -8.23 -15.87 14.61
CA LYS A 17 -8.78 -17.21 14.91
C LYS A 17 -10.13 -17.21 15.61
N LYS A 18 -10.43 -16.21 16.46
CA LYS A 18 -11.72 -16.07 17.15
C LYS A 18 -12.86 -15.78 16.16
N LEU A 19 -12.61 -14.85 15.22
CA LEU A 19 -13.59 -14.54 14.17
C LEU A 19 -13.78 -15.74 13.23
N LEU A 20 -12.70 -16.43 12.89
CA LEU A 20 -12.77 -17.64 12.07
C LEU A 20 -13.59 -18.77 12.74
N LEU A 21 -13.49 -18.94 14.05
CA LEU A 21 -14.31 -19.91 14.77
C LEU A 21 -15.81 -19.60 14.63
N ILE A 22 -16.21 -18.33 14.83
CA ILE A 22 -17.61 -17.90 14.66
C ILE A 22 -18.07 -18.11 13.21
N VAL A 23 -17.23 -17.76 12.23
CA VAL A 23 -17.52 -17.96 10.81
C VAL A 23 -17.68 -19.45 10.50
N THR A 24 -16.85 -20.32 11.09
CA THR A 24 -16.91 -21.77 10.88
C THR A 24 -18.20 -22.35 11.44
N LEU A 25 -18.54 -22.04 12.69
CA LEU A 25 -19.75 -22.56 13.33
C LEU A 25 -21.02 -22.06 12.61
N SER A 26 -21.12 -20.76 12.37
CA SER A 26 -22.27 -20.18 11.66
C SER A 26 -22.31 -20.62 10.19
N GLY A 27 -21.15 -20.83 9.57
CA GLY A 27 -21.01 -21.33 8.21
C GLY A 27 -21.51 -22.78 8.06
N ILE A 28 -21.13 -23.68 8.95
CA ILE A 28 -21.61 -25.06 8.97
C ILE A 28 -23.13 -25.07 9.22
N LEU A 29 -23.61 -24.36 10.26
CA LEU A 29 -25.04 -24.31 10.57
C LEU A 29 -25.88 -23.80 9.41
N TYR A 30 -25.45 -22.71 8.75
CA TYR A 30 -26.13 -22.18 7.57
C TYR A 30 -26.11 -23.17 6.40
N ASN A 31 -24.96 -23.72 6.07
CA ASN A 31 -24.80 -24.49 4.84
C ASN A 31 -25.39 -25.92 4.94
N VAL A 32 -25.32 -26.54 6.11
CA VAL A 32 -26.04 -27.79 6.36
C VAL A 32 -27.56 -27.52 6.43
N GLY A 33 -27.95 -26.42 7.08
CA GLY A 33 -29.35 -25.99 7.13
C GLY A 33 -30.00 -25.70 5.76
N MET A 34 -29.20 -25.40 4.71
CA MET A 34 -29.69 -25.23 3.35
C MET A 34 -30.31 -26.50 2.74
N ILE A 35 -30.01 -27.69 3.29
CA ILE A 35 -30.64 -28.96 2.89
C ILE A 35 -32.11 -28.97 3.28
N ALA A 36 -32.47 -28.31 4.37
CA ALA A 36 -33.85 -28.24 4.88
C ALA A 36 -34.83 -27.76 3.79
N GLY A 37 -34.42 -26.77 2.94
CA GLY A 37 -35.29 -26.29 1.86
C GLY A 37 -35.79 -27.42 0.95
N PRO A 38 -34.91 -28.13 0.20
CA PRO A 38 -35.31 -29.26 -0.63
C PRO A 38 -36.12 -30.33 0.11
N TRP A 39 -35.78 -30.61 1.36
CA TRP A 39 -36.50 -31.60 2.16
C TRP A 39 -37.93 -31.16 2.47
N PHE A 40 -38.13 -29.92 2.93
CA PHE A 40 -39.46 -29.36 3.17
C PHE A 40 -40.25 -29.23 1.86
N ASP A 41 -39.62 -28.82 0.75
CA ASP A 41 -40.29 -28.73 -0.56
C ASP A 41 -40.84 -30.13 -0.97
N GLY A 42 -40.06 -31.19 -0.72
CA GLY A 42 -40.50 -32.57 -0.95
C GLY A 42 -41.66 -32.98 -0.03
N GLN A 43 -41.54 -32.73 1.26
CA GLN A 43 -42.61 -33.06 2.22
C GLN A 43 -43.92 -32.29 1.93
N LEU A 44 -43.84 -31.02 1.53
CA LEU A 44 -45.03 -30.25 1.15
C LEU A 44 -45.69 -30.82 -0.10
N ALA A 45 -44.92 -31.28 -1.09
CA ALA A 45 -45.46 -31.94 -2.29
C ALA A 45 -46.20 -33.25 -1.92
N GLN A 46 -45.64 -34.06 -1.01
CA GLN A 46 -46.31 -35.29 -0.52
C GLN A 46 -47.56 -34.97 0.28
N TYR A 47 -47.53 -34.01 1.19
CA TYR A 47 -48.67 -33.60 1.98
C TYR A 47 -49.81 -33.10 1.10
N LEU A 48 -49.50 -32.36 0.05
CA LEU A 48 -50.50 -31.91 -0.94
C LEU A 48 -51.17 -33.12 -1.63
N TYR A 49 -50.37 -34.10 -2.09
CA TYR A 49 -50.85 -35.33 -2.68
C TYR A 49 -51.74 -36.12 -1.70
N ASP A 50 -51.35 -36.25 -0.44
CA ASP A 50 -52.07 -36.96 0.60
C ASP A 50 -53.39 -36.29 0.95
N ILE A 51 -53.47 -34.94 0.90
CA ILE A 51 -54.72 -34.16 1.07
C ILE A 51 -55.68 -34.45 -0.08
N PHE A 52 -55.23 -34.49 -1.30
CA PHE A 52 -56.08 -34.88 -2.45
C PHE A 52 -56.57 -36.32 -2.33
N GLY A 53 -55.77 -37.22 -1.76
CA GLY A 53 -56.13 -38.60 -1.42
C GLY A 53 -56.99 -38.75 -0.17
N SER A 54 -57.35 -37.66 0.51
CA SER A 54 -58.14 -37.61 1.78
C SER A 54 -57.49 -38.39 2.92
N THR A 55 -56.17 -38.56 2.90
CA THR A 55 -55.39 -39.28 3.94
C THR A 55 -54.84 -38.33 5.02
N ARG A 56 -54.78 -37.01 4.71
CA ARG A 56 -54.31 -35.96 5.63
C ARG A 56 -55.20 -34.73 5.62
N THR A 57 -55.04 -33.88 6.65
CA THR A 57 -55.83 -32.65 6.81
C THR A 57 -55.02 -31.41 6.41
N ALA A 58 -55.71 -30.33 6.03
CA ALA A 58 -55.08 -29.04 5.75
C ALA A 58 -54.33 -28.46 6.98
N ALA A 59 -54.74 -28.82 8.21
CA ALA A 59 -54.10 -28.40 9.45
C ALA A 59 -52.67 -28.93 9.54
N ASP A 60 -52.43 -30.17 9.11
CA ASP A 60 -51.07 -30.79 9.13
C ASP A 60 -50.14 -30.05 8.18
N MET A 61 -50.65 -29.63 7.02
CA MET A 61 -49.87 -28.82 6.06
C MET A 61 -49.51 -27.43 6.63
N TYR A 62 -50.43 -26.75 7.32
CA TYR A 62 -50.14 -25.48 7.99
C TYR A 62 -49.07 -25.62 9.06
N ALA A 63 -49.11 -26.69 9.86
CA ALA A 63 -48.09 -26.99 10.86
C ALA A 63 -46.71 -27.21 10.22
N LEU A 64 -46.63 -27.94 9.09
CA LEU A 64 -45.41 -28.14 8.35
C LEU A 64 -44.86 -26.82 7.76
N CYS A 65 -45.73 -25.97 7.20
CA CYS A 65 -45.34 -24.66 6.69
C CYS A 65 -44.79 -23.76 7.81
N LEU A 66 -45.41 -23.77 9.00
CA LEU A 66 -44.88 -22.98 10.12
C LEU A 66 -43.50 -23.49 10.59
N CYS A 67 -43.35 -24.82 10.69
CA CYS A 67 -42.07 -25.43 11.01
C CYS A 67 -40.98 -25.07 10.00
N TYR A 68 -41.30 -25.12 8.70
CA TYR A 68 -40.42 -24.72 7.62
C TYR A 68 -40.00 -23.25 7.75
N ALA A 69 -40.96 -22.35 8.00
CA ALA A 69 -40.68 -20.93 8.18
C ALA A 69 -39.72 -20.68 9.36
N LEU A 70 -39.92 -21.35 10.51
CA LEU A 70 -39.05 -21.22 11.69
C LEU A 70 -37.63 -21.76 11.42
N VAL A 71 -37.50 -22.91 10.74
CA VAL A 71 -36.19 -23.48 10.38
C VAL A 71 -35.45 -22.57 9.43
N ILE A 72 -36.11 -22.07 8.38
CA ILE A 72 -35.49 -21.13 7.41
C ILE A 72 -35.08 -19.82 8.10
N LEU A 73 -35.88 -19.29 9.01
CA LEU A 73 -35.53 -18.12 9.81
C LEU A 73 -34.22 -18.34 10.60
N GLY A 74 -34.09 -19.48 11.27
CA GLY A 74 -32.86 -19.87 11.95
C GLY A 74 -31.63 -19.98 11.02
N VAL A 75 -31.83 -20.61 9.86
CA VAL A 75 -30.79 -20.75 8.84
C VAL A 75 -30.38 -19.39 8.28
N GLN A 76 -31.32 -18.47 8.02
CA GLN A 76 -31.01 -17.12 7.55
C GLN A 76 -30.35 -16.27 8.65
N GLY A 77 -30.70 -16.48 9.92
CA GLY A 77 -30.00 -15.89 11.06
C GLY A 77 -28.53 -16.30 11.09
N ALA A 78 -28.24 -17.60 10.94
CA ALA A 78 -26.87 -18.12 10.85
C ALA A 78 -26.11 -17.51 9.64
N ARG A 79 -26.78 -17.34 8.49
CA ARG A 79 -26.24 -16.67 7.29
C ARG A 79 -25.85 -15.22 7.58
N TYR A 80 -26.72 -14.49 8.27
CA TYR A 80 -26.45 -13.11 8.65
C TYR A 80 -25.22 -13.00 9.53
N VAL A 81 -25.14 -13.81 10.59
CA VAL A 81 -23.97 -13.86 11.48
C VAL A 81 -22.69 -14.18 10.69
N LYS A 82 -22.72 -15.24 9.87
CA LYS A 82 -21.58 -15.61 9.03
C LYS A 82 -21.12 -14.45 8.15
N ARG A 83 -22.04 -13.78 7.42
CA ARG A 83 -21.69 -12.67 6.51
C ARG A 83 -21.09 -11.48 7.25
N LEU A 84 -21.63 -11.14 8.42
CA LEU A 84 -21.11 -10.07 9.26
C LEU A 84 -19.67 -10.34 9.68
N TYR A 85 -19.43 -11.53 10.23
CA TYR A 85 -18.13 -11.90 10.77
C TYR A 85 -17.06 -12.15 9.67
N VAL A 86 -17.45 -12.64 8.50
CA VAL A 86 -16.54 -12.74 7.35
C VAL A 86 -16.09 -11.34 6.86
N ARG A 87 -16.99 -10.36 6.83
CA ARG A 87 -16.62 -8.98 6.49
C ARG A 87 -15.71 -8.37 7.56
N LYS A 88 -16.03 -8.57 8.84
CA LYS A 88 -15.18 -8.11 9.95
C LYS A 88 -13.78 -8.71 9.86
N PHE A 89 -13.68 -10.00 9.59
CA PHE A 89 -12.42 -10.70 9.34
C PHE A 89 -11.62 -10.06 8.19
N ALA A 90 -12.25 -9.84 7.04
CA ALA A 90 -11.61 -9.22 5.90
C ALA A 90 -11.14 -7.79 6.19
N ASN A 91 -11.97 -6.98 6.86
CA ASN A 91 -11.62 -5.59 7.20
C ASN A 91 -10.45 -5.52 8.19
N ASN A 92 -10.40 -6.40 9.19
CA ASN A 92 -9.29 -6.44 10.15
C ASN A 92 -7.97 -6.81 9.45
N ILE A 93 -8.01 -7.76 8.53
CA ILE A 93 -6.82 -8.12 7.73
C ILE A 93 -6.39 -6.94 6.85
N SER A 94 -7.34 -6.28 6.16
CA SER A 94 -7.05 -5.12 5.31
C SER A 94 -6.38 -4.01 6.11
N LEU A 95 -6.92 -3.70 7.29
CA LEU A 95 -6.35 -2.70 8.18
C LEU A 95 -4.93 -3.06 8.60
N SER A 96 -4.73 -4.31 9.06
CA SER A 96 -3.40 -4.78 9.50
C SER A 96 -2.36 -4.79 8.37
N MET A 97 -2.78 -5.14 7.14
CA MET A 97 -1.88 -5.13 5.98
C MET A 97 -1.53 -3.70 5.54
N LYS A 98 -2.53 -2.80 5.50
CA LYS A 98 -2.34 -1.40 5.11
C LYS A 98 -1.46 -0.66 6.12
N ASP A 99 -1.66 -0.90 7.42
CA ASP A 99 -0.83 -0.32 8.48
C ASP A 99 0.63 -0.75 8.35
N ARG A 100 0.89 -2.05 8.18
CA ARG A 100 2.24 -2.57 7.97
C ARG A 100 2.90 -2.07 6.70
N LEU A 101 2.12 -2.01 5.62
CA LEU A 101 2.59 -1.44 4.37
C LEU A 101 3.03 0.02 4.56
N TYR A 102 2.18 0.82 5.22
CA TYR A 102 2.49 2.22 5.49
C TYR A 102 3.78 2.36 6.31
N GLN A 103 3.91 1.57 7.39
CA GLN A 103 5.12 1.54 8.22
C GLN A 103 6.37 1.17 7.41
N HIS A 104 6.27 0.19 6.50
CA HIS A 104 7.38 -0.20 5.64
C HIS A 104 7.75 0.89 4.62
N LEU A 105 6.75 1.50 3.98
CA LEU A 105 6.98 2.56 2.98
C LEU A 105 7.63 3.79 3.60
N VAL A 106 7.23 4.17 4.82
CA VAL A 106 7.86 5.30 5.54
C VAL A 106 9.34 5.02 5.86
N GLN A 107 9.74 3.75 5.99
CA GLN A 107 11.12 3.35 6.25
C GLN A 107 11.90 2.99 4.97
N THR A 108 11.25 2.99 3.80
CA THR A 108 11.91 2.71 2.53
C THR A 108 12.78 3.89 2.12
N PRO A 109 14.06 3.67 1.73
CA PRO A 109 14.94 4.73 1.27
C PRO A 109 14.34 5.55 0.13
N LYS A 110 14.58 6.87 0.13
CA LYS A 110 14.04 7.81 -0.87
C LYS A 110 14.41 7.40 -2.30
N ARG A 111 15.62 6.90 -2.50
CA ARG A 111 16.10 6.39 -3.78
C ARG A 111 15.19 5.30 -4.37
N ASP A 112 14.80 4.33 -3.55
CA ASP A 112 13.95 3.22 -4.02
C ASP A 112 12.52 3.70 -4.30
N MET A 113 12.09 4.74 -3.60
CA MET A 113 10.81 5.41 -3.85
C MET A 113 10.83 6.27 -5.12
N GLU A 114 11.92 6.96 -5.42
CA GLU A 114 12.06 7.81 -6.63
C GLU A 114 12.16 6.98 -7.92
N GLN A 115 12.78 5.80 -7.87
CA GLN A 115 12.84 4.86 -9.00
C GLN A 115 11.47 4.22 -9.31
N ALA A 116 10.61 4.10 -8.31
CA ALA A 116 9.24 3.66 -8.47
C ALA A 116 8.35 4.91 -8.38
N ASP A 117 7.66 5.28 -9.46
CA ASP A 117 6.64 6.34 -9.40
C ASP A 117 5.78 6.14 -8.14
N THR A 118 6.00 6.99 -7.12
CA THR A 118 5.45 6.83 -5.77
C THR A 118 3.92 6.77 -5.79
N GLY A 119 3.28 7.57 -6.66
CA GLY A 119 1.83 7.57 -6.81
C GLY A 119 1.31 6.27 -7.42
N ALA A 120 1.98 5.77 -8.45
CA ALA A 120 1.66 4.49 -9.08
C ALA A 120 1.94 3.32 -8.14
N LEU A 121 3.03 3.37 -7.37
CA LEU A 121 3.37 2.35 -6.36
C LEU A 121 2.29 2.28 -5.28
N MET A 122 1.91 3.41 -4.69
CA MET A 122 0.87 3.49 -3.65
C MET A 122 -0.47 2.94 -4.15
N THR A 123 -0.94 3.40 -5.30
CA THR A 123 -2.19 2.94 -5.90
C THR A 123 -2.15 1.44 -6.18
N LYS A 124 -1.05 0.95 -6.74
CA LYS A 124 -0.85 -0.46 -7.08
C LYS A 124 -0.83 -1.34 -5.83
N VAL A 125 -0.09 -0.96 -4.81
CA VAL A 125 0.07 -1.78 -3.60
C VAL A 125 -1.21 -1.78 -2.75
N ILE A 126 -1.93 -0.66 -2.65
CA ILE A 126 -3.25 -0.60 -2.00
C ILE A 126 -4.25 -1.51 -2.75
N SER A 127 -4.30 -1.41 -4.07
CA SER A 127 -5.16 -2.26 -4.92
C SER A 127 -4.80 -3.76 -4.81
N ASP A 128 -3.52 -4.08 -4.71
CA ASP A 128 -3.06 -5.46 -4.54
C ASP A 128 -3.41 -6.00 -3.15
N ILE A 129 -3.36 -5.18 -2.08
CA ILE A 129 -3.88 -5.57 -0.75
C ILE A 129 -5.37 -5.87 -0.82
N ASP A 130 -6.17 -4.99 -1.41
CA ASP A 130 -7.62 -5.18 -1.51
C ASP A 130 -7.96 -6.45 -2.33
N THR A 131 -7.22 -6.73 -3.40
CA THR A 131 -7.34 -7.96 -4.19
C THR A 131 -6.97 -9.20 -3.38
N CYS A 132 -5.90 -9.14 -2.59
CA CYS A 132 -5.46 -10.23 -1.73
C CYS A 132 -6.48 -10.52 -0.62
N VAL A 133 -6.95 -9.49 0.08
CA VAL A 133 -7.97 -9.59 1.14
C VAL A 133 -9.29 -10.12 0.59
N GLU A 134 -9.71 -9.64 -0.60
CA GLU A 134 -10.92 -10.15 -1.27
C GLU A 134 -10.78 -11.64 -1.62
N GLY A 135 -9.59 -12.08 -2.04
CA GLY A 135 -9.31 -13.51 -2.26
C GLY A 135 -9.39 -14.32 -0.97
N MET A 136 -8.81 -13.83 0.14
CA MET A 136 -8.92 -14.48 1.46
C MET A 136 -10.38 -14.55 1.92
N ARG A 137 -11.13 -13.47 1.74
CA ARG A 137 -12.56 -13.40 2.06
C ARG A 137 -13.37 -14.40 1.24
N LYS A 138 -13.15 -14.44 -0.08
CA LYS A 138 -13.82 -15.40 -0.97
C LYS A 138 -13.47 -16.83 -0.64
N PHE A 139 -12.19 -17.12 -0.38
CA PHE A 139 -11.78 -18.45 0.06
C PHE A 139 -12.52 -18.87 1.33
N THR A 140 -12.54 -18.02 2.36
CA THR A 140 -13.24 -18.29 3.63
C THR A 140 -14.74 -18.45 3.45
N THR A 141 -15.37 -17.69 2.54
CA THR A 141 -16.79 -17.80 2.26
C THR A 141 -17.12 -19.07 1.49
N GLU A 142 -16.39 -19.33 0.40
CA GLU A 142 -16.71 -20.37 -0.58
C GLU A 142 -16.37 -21.79 -0.10
N ILE A 143 -15.42 -21.93 0.85
CA ILE A 143 -15.16 -23.24 1.47
C ILE A 143 -16.43 -23.77 2.14
N PHE A 144 -17.27 -22.89 2.68
CA PHE A 144 -18.57 -23.24 3.27
C PHE A 144 -19.67 -23.23 2.22
N ASP A 145 -19.85 -22.15 1.46
CA ASP A 145 -20.99 -21.94 0.55
C ASP A 145 -20.96 -22.80 -0.70
N THR A 146 -19.79 -23.34 -1.04
CA THR A 146 -19.61 -24.25 -2.14
C THR A 146 -19.19 -25.63 -1.61
N GLY A 147 -18.10 -25.71 -0.84
CA GLY A 147 -17.54 -26.99 -0.38
C GLY A 147 -18.49 -27.76 0.57
N VAL A 148 -18.86 -27.15 1.69
CA VAL A 148 -19.72 -27.82 2.69
C VAL A 148 -21.12 -28.08 2.14
N VAL A 149 -21.71 -27.11 1.41
CA VAL A 149 -23.04 -27.28 0.79
C VAL A 149 -23.05 -28.39 -0.26
N MET A 150 -22.04 -28.43 -1.13
CA MET A 150 -21.94 -29.51 -2.15
C MET A 150 -21.80 -30.87 -1.48
N ALA A 151 -20.92 -30.99 -0.47
CA ALA A 151 -20.78 -32.23 0.29
C ALA A 151 -22.11 -32.64 0.95
N ALA A 152 -22.83 -31.71 1.55
CA ALA A 152 -24.11 -31.94 2.18
C ALA A 152 -25.18 -32.40 1.19
N TYR A 153 -25.26 -31.78 0.00
CA TYR A 153 -26.17 -32.25 -1.07
C TYR A 153 -25.76 -33.62 -1.61
N VAL A 154 -24.48 -33.89 -1.82
CA VAL A 154 -24.02 -35.23 -2.28
C VAL A 154 -24.40 -36.29 -1.24
N VAL A 155 -24.15 -36.06 0.04
CA VAL A 155 -24.57 -37.00 1.12
C VAL A 155 -26.07 -37.27 1.07
N MET A 156 -26.88 -36.21 0.91
CA MET A 156 -28.33 -36.34 0.81
C MET A 156 -28.76 -37.16 -0.39
N LEU A 157 -28.18 -36.89 -1.58
CA LEU A 157 -28.47 -37.63 -2.79
C LEU A 157 -28.09 -39.11 -2.67
N VAL A 158 -26.90 -39.44 -2.11
CA VAL A 158 -26.44 -40.81 -1.87
C VAL A 158 -27.36 -41.56 -0.90
N TRP A 159 -27.92 -40.87 0.10
CA TRP A 159 -28.87 -41.43 1.05
C TRP A 159 -30.17 -41.89 0.40
N TYR A 160 -30.68 -41.15 -0.62
CA TYR A 160 -31.89 -41.50 -1.34
C TYR A 160 -31.68 -42.62 -2.38
N ASP A 161 -30.63 -42.50 -3.23
CA ASP A 161 -30.25 -43.50 -4.24
C ASP A 161 -28.79 -43.28 -4.67
N TRP A 162 -27.89 -44.14 -4.19
CA TRP A 162 -26.48 -44.05 -4.51
C TRP A 162 -26.18 -44.38 -5.98
N ARG A 163 -26.98 -45.25 -6.66
CA ARG A 163 -26.80 -45.65 -8.06
C ARG A 163 -27.12 -44.49 -9.00
N LEU A 164 -28.26 -43.85 -8.79
CA LEU A 164 -28.65 -42.68 -9.56
C LEU A 164 -27.68 -41.51 -9.30
N THR A 165 -27.22 -41.35 -8.06
CA THR A 165 -26.24 -40.31 -7.71
C THR A 165 -24.92 -40.50 -8.44
N LEU A 166 -24.41 -41.73 -8.59
CA LEU A 166 -23.20 -41.99 -9.40
C LEU A 166 -23.41 -41.64 -10.87
N CYS A 167 -24.55 -41.93 -11.44
CA CYS A 167 -24.86 -41.60 -12.84
C CYS A 167 -24.87 -40.08 -13.05
N VAL A 168 -25.46 -39.30 -12.16
CA VAL A 168 -25.57 -37.85 -12.32
C VAL A 168 -24.33 -37.07 -11.85
N LEU A 169 -23.49 -37.61 -10.96
CA LEU A 169 -22.23 -37.02 -10.54
C LEU A 169 -21.16 -36.98 -11.66
N VAL A 170 -21.36 -37.64 -12.78
CA VAL A 170 -20.49 -37.54 -13.96
C VAL A 170 -20.58 -36.16 -14.62
N PHE A 171 -21.71 -35.46 -14.52
CA PHE A 171 -21.92 -34.16 -15.19
C PHE A 171 -21.09 -32.99 -14.64
N PRO A 172 -20.95 -32.77 -13.33
CA PRO A 172 -20.08 -31.71 -12.79
C PRO A 172 -18.63 -31.81 -13.25
N PRO A 173 -17.93 -32.94 -13.25
CA PRO A 173 -16.59 -33.06 -13.83
C PRO A 173 -16.51 -32.75 -15.33
N ILE A 174 -17.49 -33.17 -16.13
CA ILE A 174 -17.56 -32.84 -17.55
C ILE A 174 -17.69 -31.33 -17.75
N ALA A 175 -18.60 -30.69 -17.02
CA ALA A 175 -18.76 -29.24 -17.03
C ALA A 175 -17.46 -28.52 -16.66
N TYR A 176 -16.76 -29.02 -15.64
CA TYR A 176 -15.47 -28.49 -15.23
C TYR A 176 -14.38 -28.65 -16.31
N ALA A 177 -14.27 -29.81 -16.92
CA ALA A 177 -13.31 -30.11 -17.99
C ALA A 177 -13.53 -29.16 -19.20
N LEU A 178 -14.80 -28.98 -19.60
CA LEU A 178 -15.16 -28.06 -20.69
C LEU A 178 -14.84 -26.59 -20.34
N ALA A 179 -15.17 -26.16 -19.12
CA ALA A 179 -14.81 -24.83 -18.65
C ALA A 179 -13.31 -24.59 -18.58
N ASN A 180 -12.54 -25.62 -18.17
CA ASN A 180 -11.08 -25.54 -18.13
C ASN A 180 -10.46 -25.41 -19.53
N SER A 181 -11.05 -26.04 -20.55
CA SER A 181 -10.64 -25.88 -21.94
C SER A 181 -10.82 -24.45 -22.46
N LEU A 182 -11.92 -23.80 -22.08
CA LEU A 182 -12.20 -22.41 -22.45
C LEU A 182 -11.44 -21.38 -21.61
N ARG A 183 -10.90 -21.79 -20.47
CA ARG A 183 -10.22 -20.91 -19.51
C ARG A 183 -9.06 -20.12 -20.12
N ARG A 184 -8.25 -20.76 -20.99
CA ARG A 184 -7.11 -20.11 -21.65
C ARG A 184 -7.58 -18.98 -22.54
N LEU A 185 -8.68 -19.18 -23.27
CA LEU A 185 -9.27 -18.17 -24.14
C LEU A 185 -9.81 -16.98 -23.34
N VAL A 186 -10.56 -17.25 -22.26
CA VAL A 186 -11.06 -16.22 -21.33
C VAL A 186 -9.90 -15.43 -20.73
N ALA A 187 -8.83 -16.09 -20.29
CA ALA A 187 -7.68 -15.44 -19.70
C ALA A 187 -6.94 -14.52 -20.69
N VAL A 188 -6.74 -14.98 -21.94
CA VAL A 188 -6.07 -14.18 -22.97
C VAL A 188 -6.88 -12.97 -23.38
N THR A 189 -8.20 -13.12 -23.56
CA THR A 189 -9.08 -11.99 -23.93
C THR A 189 -9.20 -10.98 -22.79
N ALA A 190 -9.30 -11.43 -21.55
CA ALA A 190 -9.32 -10.57 -20.37
C ALA A 190 -7.99 -9.80 -20.19
N ALA A 191 -6.83 -10.46 -20.44
CA ALA A 191 -5.53 -9.79 -20.37
C ALA A 191 -5.40 -8.68 -21.42
N ARG A 192 -5.82 -8.94 -22.66
CA ARG A 192 -5.82 -7.93 -23.74
C ARG A 192 -6.75 -6.74 -23.44
N SER A 193 -7.93 -7.01 -22.89
CA SER A 193 -8.86 -5.95 -22.47
C SER A 193 -8.27 -5.09 -21.36
N LYS A 194 -7.57 -5.70 -20.39
CA LYS A 194 -6.91 -4.98 -19.31
C LYS A 194 -5.74 -4.12 -19.78
N GLU A 195 -4.95 -4.61 -20.74
CA GLU A 195 -3.86 -3.86 -21.37
C GLU A 195 -4.39 -2.62 -22.09
N SER A 196 -5.45 -2.78 -22.89
CA SER A 196 -6.10 -1.67 -23.60
C SER A 196 -6.74 -0.66 -22.63
N SER A 197 -7.31 -1.13 -21.51
CA SER A 197 -7.79 -0.26 -20.42
C SER A 197 -6.67 0.57 -19.81
N GLY A 198 -5.48 0.00 -19.62
CA GLY A 198 -4.30 0.71 -19.14
C GLY A 198 -3.84 1.80 -20.10
N ALA A 199 -3.80 1.50 -21.40
CA ALA A 199 -3.45 2.46 -22.44
C ALA A 199 -4.46 3.64 -22.52
N LEU A 200 -5.76 3.34 -22.45
CA LEU A 200 -6.82 4.35 -22.39
C LEU A 200 -6.69 5.24 -21.15
N SER A 201 -6.42 4.64 -19.98
CA SER A 201 -6.22 5.40 -18.73
C SER A 201 -5.01 6.32 -18.81
N GLY A 202 -3.90 5.86 -19.38
CA GLY A 202 -2.71 6.68 -19.63
C GLY A 202 -3.02 7.86 -20.53
N MET A 203 -3.71 7.64 -21.64
CA MET A 203 -4.14 8.72 -22.55
C MET A 203 -5.10 9.71 -21.90
N THR A 204 -6.00 9.22 -21.03
CA THR A 204 -6.93 10.08 -20.26
C THR A 204 -6.15 10.99 -19.31
N LEU A 205 -5.19 10.42 -18.57
CA LEU A 205 -4.36 11.18 -17.64
C LEU A 205 -3.52 12.23 -18.36
N ASP A 206 -2.90 11.87 -19.49
CA ASP A 206 -2.13 12.82 -20.32
C ASP A 206 -2.98 14.00 -20.77
N ARG A 207 -4.20 13.74 -21.27
CA ARG A 207 -5.13 14.80 -21.69
C ARG A 207 -5.53 15.74 -20.57
N ILE A 208 -5.80 15.20 -19.37
CA ILE A 208 -6.16 16.01 -18.21
C ILE A 208 -4.97 16.86 -17.76
N SER A 209 -3.80 16.25 -17.63
CA SER A 209 -2.59 16.92 -17.14
C SER A 209 -2.10 18.01 -18.09
N ASN A 210 -2.23 17.80 -19.41
CA ASN A 210 -1.76 18.72 -20.45
C ASN A 210 -2.88 19.52 -21.12
N ALA A 211 -4.09 19.56 -20.52
CA ALA A 211 -5.27 20.19 -21.13
C ALA A 211 -5.03 21.66 -21.52
N LEU A 212 -4.33 22.43 -20.68
CA LEU A 212 -3.98 23.81 -20.97
C LEU A 212 -3.06 23.92 -22.22
N THR A 213 -2.06 23.05 -22.29
CA THR A 213 -1.12 23.00 -23.43
C THR A 213 -1.87 22.73 -24.72
N TYR A 214 -2.74 21.75 -24.76
CA TYR A 214 -3.52 21.42 -25.96
C TYR A 214 -4.40 22.57 -26.42
N ARG A 215 -5.05 23.31 -25.47
CA ARG A 215 -5.85 24.51 -25.79
C ARG A 215 -5.01 25.66 -26.34
N VAL A 216 -3.85 25.92 -25.75
CA VAL A 216 -2.97 27.01 -26.19
C VAL A 216 -2.45 26.78 -27.62
N TYR A 217 -2.19 25.52 -27.99
CA TYR A 217 -1.70 25.14 -29.31
C TYR A 217 -2.80 24.76 -30.32
N GLY A 218 -4.09 24.71 -29.92
CA GLY A 218 -5.23 24.39 -30.79
C GLY A 218 -5.26 22.93 -31.26
N GLU A 219 -4.67 22.01 -30.49
CA GLU A 219 -4.51 20.59 -30.84
C GLU A 219 -5.62 19.68 -30.27
N GLU A 220 -6.72 20.26 -29.77
CA GLU A 220 -7.81 19.48 -29.12
C GLU A 220 -8.41 18.45 -30.07
N ALA A 221 -8.70 18.83 -31.33
CA ALA A 221 -9.35 17.94 -32.30
C ALA A 221 -8.47 16.71 -32.66
N VAL A 222 -7.16 16.90 -32.77
CA VAL A 222 -6.21 15.81 -33.05
C VAL A 222 -6.13 14.85 -31.87
N GLN A 223 -6.11 15.39 -30.65
CA GLN A 223 -6.11 14.56 -29.44
C GLN A 223 -7.43 13.86 -29.22
N ASP A 224 -8.56 14.46 -29.57
CA ASP A 224 -9.88 13.82 -29.53
C ASP A 224 -9.93 12.60 -30.46
N GLN A 225 -9.46 12.75 -31.70
CA GLN A 225 -9.42 11.63 -32.64
C GLN A 225 -8.51 10.48 -32.14
N ARG A 226 -7.37 10.79 -31.52
CA ARG A 226 -6.51 9.78 -30.90
C ARG A 226 -7.21 9.06 -29.73
N TYR A 227 -7.86 9.82 -28.86
CA TYR A 227 -8.60 9.27 -27.74
C TYR A 227 -9.73 8.35 -28.18
N GLU A 228 -10.50 8.73 -29.19
CA GLU A 228 -11.55 7.89 -29.79
C GLU A 228 -10.98 6.57 -30.33
N GLY A 229 -9.76 6.60 -30.90
CA GLY A 229 -9.07 5.39 -31.34
C GLY A 229 -8.78 4.41 -30.18
N TYR A 230 -8.25 4.92 -29.06
CA TYR A 230 -8.03 4.12 -27.86
C TYR A 230 -9.32 3.59 -27.25
N LEU A 231 -10.37 4.41 -27.23
CA LEU A 231 -11.70 4.05 -26.72
C LEU A 231 -12.31 2.92 -27.55
N ALA A 232 -12.27 3.02 -28.89
CA ALA A 232 -12.79 2.00 -29.80
C ALA A 232 -12.03 0.67 -29.69
N ASP A 233 -10.70 0.71 -29.52
CA ASP A 233 -9.88 -0.49 -29.29
C ASP A 233 -10.24 -1.16 -27.95
N TYR A 234 -10.36 -0.37 -26.90
CA TYR A 234 -10.79 -0.88 -25.57
C TYR A 234 -12.20 -1.51 -25.63
N GLU A 235 -13.15 -0.82 -26.25
CA GLU A 235 -14.53 -1.32 -26.39
C GLU A 235 -14.58 -2.69 -27.07
N LYS A 236 -13.92 -2.84 -28.22
CA LYS A 236 -13.87 -4.11 -28.96
C LYS A 236 -13.29 -5.26 -28.12
N LYS A 237 -12.17 -4.99 -27.42
CA LYS A 237 -11.50 -5.99 -26.59
C LYS A 237 -12.32 -6.34 -25.35
N MET A 238 -12.98 -5.36 -24.75
CA MET A 238 -13.86 -5.55 -23.59
C MET A 238 -15.10 -6.36 -23.95
N ILE A 239 -15.76 -6.07 -25.08
CA ILE A 239 -16.91 -6.84 -25.58
C ILE A 239 -16.50 -8.31 -25.78
N LEU A 240 -15.36 -8.57 -26.45
CA LEU A 240 -14.87 -9.92 -26.69
C LEU A 240 -14.55 -10.66 -25.38
N ALA A 241 -13.93 -9.99 -24.43
CA ALA A 241 -13.62 -10.56 -23.11
C ALA A 241 -14.90 -10.92 -22.35
N ASN A 242 -15.90 -10.04 -22.35
CA ASN A 242 -17.19 -10.24 -21.71
C ASN A 242 -18.00 -11.37 -22.37
N LEU A 243 -17.97 -11.49 -23.70
CA LEU A 243 -18.61 -12.60 -24.42
C LEU A 243 -18.08 -13.94 -23.96
N TRP A 244 -16.75 -14.12 -23.94
CA TRP A 244 -16.16 -15.39 -23.50
C TRP A 244 -16.36 -15.65 -22.02
N GLU A 245 -16.28 -14.66 -21.16
CA GLU A 245 -16.52 -14.82 -19.72
C GLU A 245 -17.98 -15.25 -19.45
N ASN A 246 -18.95 -14.67 -20.15
CA ASN A 246 -20.36 -14.96 -19.94
C ASN A 246 -20.83 -16.25 -20.64
N THR A 247 -20.10 -16.76 -21.63
CA THR A 247 -20.43 -18.03 -22.34
C THR A 247 -20.35 -19.25 -21.42
N LEU A 248 -19.55 -19.20 -20.38
CA LEU A 248 -19.41 -20.32 -19.44
C LEU A 248 -20.71 -20.65 -18.68
N GLN A 249 -21.51 -19.65 -18.32
CA GLN A 249 -22.74 -19.88 -17.54
C GLN A 249 -23.82 -20.66 -18.31
N PRO A 250 -24.16 -20.33 -19.57
CA PRO A 250 -25.08 -21.14 -20.38
C PRO A 250 -24.63 -22.58 -20.54
N ILE A 251 -23.36 -22.83 -20.77
CA ILE A 251 -22.79 -24.18 -20.91
C ILE A 251 -23.06 -25.03 -19.67
N TYR A 252 -22.77 -24.47 -18.47
CA TYR A 252 -23.08 -25.15 -17.22
C TYR A 252 -24.56 -25.47 -17.06
N LYS A 253 -25.46 -24.53 -17.47
CA LYS A 253 -26.90 -24.74 -17.37
C LYS A 253 -27.39 -25.86 -18.31
N VAL A 254 -26.87 -25.93 -19.54
CA VAL A 254 -27.23 -27.00 -20.49
C VAL A 254 -26.81 -28.37 -19.96
N ILE A 255 -25.59 -28.47 -19.43
CA ILE A 255 -25.09 -29.74 -18.84
C ILE A 255 -25.94 -30.15 -17.62
N ALA A 256 -26.25 -29.17 -16.74
CA ALA A 256 -27.14 -29.40 -15.60
C ALA A 256 -28.54 -29.87 -16.04
N MET A 257 -29.08 -29.33 -17.14
CA MET A 257 -30.39 -29.72 -17.67
C MET A 257 -30.40 -31.18 -18.17
N ILE A 258 -29.32 -31.63 -18.81
CA ILE A 258 -29.20 -33.04 -19.22
C ILE A 258 -29.22 -33.96 -17.99
N GLY A 259 -28.46 -33.60 -16.93
CA GLY A 259 -28.51 -34.33 -15.66
C GLY A 259 -29.90 -34.33 -15.03
N THR A 260 -30.62 -33.20 -15.09
CA THR A 260 -32.00 -33.10 -14.59
C THR A 260 -32.94 -34.01 -15.34
N MET A 261 -32.82 -34.13 -16.66
CA MET A 261 -33.63 -35.08 -17.46
C MET A 261 -33.41 -36.51 -17.03
N LEU A 262 -32.17 -36.91 -16.73
CA LEU A 262 -31.88 -38.27 -16.22
C LEU A 262 -32.50 -38.47 -14.82
N VAL A 263 -32.44 -37.48 -13.95
CA VAL A 263 -33.08 -37.53 -12.63
C VAL A 263 -34.60 -37.72 -12.78
N ILE A 264 -35.23 -37.00 -13.69
CA ILE A 264 -36.69 -37.14 -13.95
C ILE A 264 -37.00 -38.54 -14.50
N TRP A 265 -36.21 -39.05 -15.44
CA TRP A 265 -36.41 -40.36 -16.04
C TRP A 265 -36.29 -41.49 -15.02
N PHE A 266 -35.14 -41.62 -14.36
CA PHE A 266 -34.88 -42.71 -13.42
C PHE A 266 -35.63 -42.54 -12.10
N GLY A 267 -35.73 -41.29 -11.61
CA GLY A 267 -36.51 -40.99 -10.40
C GLY A 267 -38.01 -41.23 -10.62
N GLY A 268 -38.54 -40.95 -11.82
CA GLY A 268 -39.91 -41.31 -12.20
C GLY A 268 -40.15 -42.79 -12.17
N GLN A 269 -39.18 -43.62 -12.64
CA GLN A 269 -39.24 -45.07 -12.55
C GLN A 269 -39.26 -45.54 -11.10
N ASN A 270 -38.47 -44.92 -10.20
CA ASN A 270 -38.49 -45.24 -8.78
C ASN A 270 -39.86 -44.93 -8.13
N VAL A 271 -40.55 -43.87 -8.53
CA VAL A 271 -41.90 -43.52 -8.04
C VAL A 271 -42.95 -44.51 -8.59
N LEU A 272 -42.79 -44.98 -9.85
CA LEU A 272 -43.71 -45.96 -10.45
C LEU A 272 -43.45 -47.38 -9.96
N GLY A 273 -42.45 -47.62 -9.11
CA GLY A 273 -42.09 -48.93 -8.60
C GLY A 273 -41.39 -49.87 -9.61
N THR A 274 -40.94 -49.32 -10.74
CA THR A 274 -40.20 -50.04 -11.79
C THR A 274 -38.68 -49.76 -11.74
N GLY A 275 -38.24 -48.89 -10.83
CA GLY A 275 -36.85 -48.48 -10.69
C GLY A 275 -36.03 -49.26 -9.67
N TRP A 276 -34.88 -48.73 -9.24
CA TRP A 276 -33.94 -49.38 -8.32
C TRP A 276 -34.35 -49.27 -6.84
N GLU A 277 -35.12 -48.22 -6.48
CA GLU A 277 -35.60 -47.91 -5.16
C GLU A 277 -37.10 -47.58 -5.24
N SER A 278 -37.83 -47.79 -4.15
CA SER A 278 -39.24 -47.37 -4.05
C SER A 278 -39.31 -45.97 -3.44
N TRP A 279 -39.70 -44.99 -4.24
CA TRP A 279 -39.80 -43.58 -3.81
C TRP A 279 -41.27 -43.15 -3.70
N ASP A 280 -41.51 -42.28 -2.72
CA ASP A 280 -42.70 -41.45 -2.67
C ASP A 280 -42.44 -40.12 -3.42
N ILE A 281 -43.47 -39.28 -3.51
CA ILE A 281 -43.39 -37.96 -4.16
C ILE A 281 -42.42 -37.07 -3.39
N ALA A 282 -42.34 -37.20 -2.05
CA ALA A 282 -41.43 -36.43 -1.22
C ALA A 282 -39.97 -36.72 -1.57
N ALA A 283 -39.59 -38.01 -1.68
CA ALA A 283 -38.24 -38.45 -2.06
C ALA A 283 -37.84 -37.94 -3.46
N PHE A 284 -38.71 -38.09 -4.44
CA PHE A 284 -38.49 -37.62 -5.81
C PHE A 284 -38.27 -36.09 -5.85
N SER A 285 -39.17 -35.32 -5.23
CA SER A 285 -39.10 -33.86 -5.26
C SER A 285 -37.86 -33.37 -4.49
N THR A 286 -37.53 -33.98 -3.36
CA THR A 286 -36.32 -33.66 -2.57
C THR A 286 -35.07 -33.94 -3.38
N TYR A 287 -34.96 -35.14 -4.01
CA TYR A 287 -33.81 -35.53 -4.83
C TYR A 287 -33.59 -34.56 -6.00
N LEU A 288 -34.67 -34.28 -6.74
CA LEU A 288 -34.64 -33.34 -7.87
C LEU A 288 -34.20 -31.94 -7.45
N ALA A 289 -34.77 -31.41 -6.37
CA ALA A 289 -34.40 -30.09 -5.85
C ALA A 289 -32.93 -30.04 -5.36
N CYS A 290 -32.45 -31.09 -4.66
CA CYS A 290 -31.05 -31.20 -4.23
C CYS A 290 -30.10 -31.24 -5.43
N PHE A 291 -30.42 -32.01 -6.48
CA PHE A 291 -29.60 -32.10 -7.68
C PHE A 291 -29.50 -30.75 -8.43
N ILE A 292 -30.63 -30.06 -8.64
CA ILE A 292 -30.64 -28.74 -9.28
C ILE A 292 -29.77 -27.73 -8.51
N LYS A 293 -29.87 -27.74 -7.17
CA LYS A 293 -29.05 -26.87 -6.32
C LYS A 293 -27.57 -27.25 -6.35
N LEU A 294 -27.22 -28.55 -6.37
CA LEU A 294 -25.86 -29.04 -6.56
C LEU A 294 -25.26 -28.59 -7.89
N ALA A 295 -25.98 -28.79 -8.98
CA ALA A 295 -25.57 -28.41 -10.32
C ALA A 295 -25.32 -26.88 -10.44
N THR A 296 -26.20 -26.08 -9.85
CA THR A 296 -26.04 -24.61 -9.79
C THR A 296 -24.81 -24.20 -8.98
N LYS A 297 -24.56 -24.85 -7.85
CA LYS A 297 -23.40 -24.55 -7.00
C LYS A 297 -22.07 -24.95 -7.63
N SER A 298 -22.02 -26.02 -8.40
CA SER A 298 -20.78 -26.44 -9.06
C SER A 298 -20.23 -25.42 -10.04
N SER A 299 -21.09 -24.60 -10.68
CA SER A 299 -20.69 -23.50 -11.57
C SER A 299 -19.94 -22.37 -10.85
N HIS A 300 -20.13 -22.20 -9.56
CA HIS A 300 -19.46 -21.17 -8.77
C HIS A 300 -18.03 -21.53 -8.36
N ALA A 301 -17.70 -22.83 -8.31
CA ALA A 301 -16.37 -23.30 -7.93
C ALA A 301 -15.25 -22.76 -8.85
N ALA A 302 -15.53 -22.59 -10.14
CA ALA A 302 -14.58 -22.03 -11.10
C ALA A 302 -14.25 -20.55 -10.80
N LYS A 303 -15.21 -19.76 -10.34
CA LYS A 303 -15.02 -18.34 -9.96
C LYS A 303 -14.11 -18.20 -8.74
N LEU A 304 -14.22 -19.13 -7.78
CA LEU A 304 -13.36 -19.17 -6.61
C LEU A 304 -11.88 -19.35 -7.00
N PHE A 305 -11.60 -20.28 -7.89
CA PHE A 305 -10.24 -20.57 -8.32
C PHE A 305 -9.56 -19.34 -8.95
N ASN A 306 -10.28 -18.60 -9.80
CA ASN A 306 -9.78 -17.37 -10.39
C ASN A 306 -9.51 -16.29 -9.33
N ALA A 307 -10.37 -16.18 -8.32
CA ALA A 307 -10.17 -15.21 -7.23
C ALA A 307 -8.93 -15.56 -6.38
N ILE A 308 -8.70 -16.84 -6.09
CA ILE A 308 -7.51 -17.31 -5.36
C ILE A 308 -6.24 -17.05 -6.15
N GLN A 309 -6.22 -17.33 -7.46
CA GLN A 309 -5.05 -17.07 -8.29
C GLN A 309 -4.71 -15.57 -8.36
N LYS A 310 -5.70 -14.71 -8.56
CA LYS A 310 -5.49 -13.25 -8.52
C LYS A 310 -4.91 -12.81 -7.17
N ALA A 311 -5.48 -13.30 -6.07
CA ALA A 311 -4.98 -13.01 -4.73
C ALA A 311 -3.54 -13.50 -4.50
N GLN A 312 -3.18 -14.68 -5.04
CA GLN A 312 -1.83 -15.23 -4.93
C GLN A 312 -0.80 -14.36 -5.68
N VAL A 313 -1.14 -13.88 -6.87
CA VAL A 313 -0.28 -12.95 -7.63
C VAL A 313 -0.11 -11.63 -6.88
N SER A 314 -1.20 -11.06 -6.37
CA SER A 314 -1.14 -9.83 -5.57
C SER A 314 -0.34 -10.04 -4.28
N TRP A 315 -0.51 -11.20 -3.62
CA TRP A 315 0.27 -11.55 -2.42
C TRP A 315 1.78 -11.56 -2.68
N GLN A 316 2.23 -12.18 -3.78
CA GLN A 316 3.65 -12.22 -4.13
C GLN A 316 4.26 -10.83 -4.31
N ARG A 317 3.47 -9.86 -4.77
CA ARG A 317 3.91 -8.47 -4.94
C ARG A 317 3.97 -7.69 -3.64
N ILE A 318 3.01 -7.88 -2.73
CA ILE A 318 2.94 -7.12 -1.48
C ILE A 318 3.78 -7.75 -0.35
N GLN A 319 4.05 -9.06 -0.41
CA GLN A 319 4.78 -9.79 0.63
C GLN A 319 6.11 -9.14 1.05
N PRO A 320 6.98 -8.64 0.15
CA PRO A 320 8.23 -7.97 0.54
C PRO A 320 7.99 -6.72 1.38
N HIS A 321 6.87 -6.02 1.16
CA HIS A 321 6.52 -4.77 1.83
C HIS A 321 5.75 -4.95 3.16
N LEU A 322 5.48 -6.18 3.58
CA LEU A 322 4.77 -6.49 4.83
C LEU A 322 5.73 -6.88 5.98
N GLN A 323 7.00 -6.54 5.89
CA GLN A 323 7.97 -6.80 6.95
C GLN A 323 7.70 -5.90 8.17
N ALA A 324 8.20 -6.32 9.33
CA ALA A 324 8.07 -5.51 10.52
C ALA A 324 8.97 -4.27 10.44
N ALA A 325 8.42 -3.11 10.77
CA ALA A 325 9.18 -1.88 10.91
C ALA A 325 10.12 -1.99 12.11
N THR A 326 11.29 -1.38 12.02
CA THR A 326 12.22 -1.26 13.13
C THR A 326 11.80 -0.08 14.01
N GLU A 327 11.63 -0.31 15.31
CA GLU A 327 11.37 0.77 16.26
C GLU A 327 12.64 1.63 16.42
N LEU A 328 12.48 2.95 16.29
CA LEU A 328 13.55 3.92 16.48
C LEU A 328 13.69 4.25 17.98
N PRO A 329 14.92 4.40 18.51
CA PRO A 329 15.13 4.83 19.88
C PRO A 329 14.71 6.30 20.07
N ASP A 330 14.11 6.63 21.21
CA ASP A 330 13.58 7.96 21.51
C ASP A 330 14.66 9.05 21.58
N SER A 331 15.88 8.71 22.02
CA SER A 331 17.01 9.62 22.07
C SER A 331 18.35 8.89 21.99
N ILE A 332 19.33 9.56 21.39
CA ILE A 332 20.71 9.06 21.28
C ILE A 332 21.63 10.09 21.93
N PRO A 333 22.55 9.67 22.84
CA PRO A 333 23.45 10.59 23.49
C PRO A 333 24.44 11.21 22.49
N PRO A 334 24.88 12.46 22.72
CA PRO A 334 25.93 13.10 21.94
C PRO A 334 27.22 12.26 21.92
N ALA A 335 27.80 12.10 20.73
CA ALA A 335 29.05 11.35 20.53
C ALA A 335 29.89 12.00 19.43
N ALA A 336 31.16 11.61 19.32
CA ALA A 336 32.04 12.10 18.26
C ALA A 336 31.65 11.46 16.90
N LEU A 337 31.72 12.26 15.85
CA LEU A 337 31.62 11.82 14.46
C LEU A 337 33.04 11.54 13.94
N THR A 338 33.21 10.39 13.30
CA THR A 338 34.48 10.04 12.62
C THR A 338 34.16 9.50 11.23
N VAL A 339 34.68 10.15 10.23
CA VAL A 339 34.54 9.77 8.80
C VAL A 339 35.89 9.34 8.29
N ARG A 340 35.97 8.15 7.64
CA ARG A 340 37.18 7.56 7.10
C ARG A 340 37.02 7.17 5.66
N HIS A 341 37.87 7.70 4.79
CA HIS A 341 37.95 7.35 3.37
C HIS A 341 36.58 7.40 2.63
N LEU A 342 35.73 8.36 3.01
CA LEU A 342 34.39 8.48 2.45
C LEU A 342 34.48 8.82 0.97
N SER A 343 33.81 8.03 0.13
CA SER A 343 33.72 8.24 -1.32
C SER A 343 32.33 7.95 -1.82
N PHE A 344 31.92 8.68 -2.85
CA PHE A 344 30.59 8.53 -3.43
C PHE A 344 30.61 8.67 -4.94
N THR A 345 29.86 7.78 -5.62
CA THR A 345 29.68 7.75 -7.06
C THR A 345 28.23 7.50 -7.38
N TYR A 346 27.60 8.32 -8.20
CA TYR A 346 26.23 8.04 -8.68
C TYR A 346 26.23 6.86 -9.66
N PRO A 347 25.21 5.99 -9.62
CA PRO A 347 25.05 4.94 -10.62
C PRO A 347 24.99 5.54 -12.03
N GLY A 348 25.89 5.12 -12.93
CA GLY A 348 25.97 5.60 -14.31
C GLY A 348 26.79 6.87 -14.52
N SER A 349 27.48 7.41 -13.51
CA SER A 349 28.43 8.52 -13.70
C SER A 349 29.84 7.99 -14.02
N ASP A 350 30.61 8.77 -14.80
CA ASP A 350 31.96 8.40 -15.25
C ASP A 350 33.05 8.53 -14.17
N GLY A 351 32.72 9.06 -12.98
CA GLY A 351 33.69 9.24 -11.90
C GLY A 351 33.05 9.53 -10.53
N PRO A 352 33.88 9.49 -9.47
CA PRO A 352 33.40 9.79 -8.12
C PRO A 352 33.11 11.28 -7.97
N ILE A 353 32.04 11.59 -7.24
CA ILE A 353 31.69 12.98 -6.86
C ILE A 353 32.68 13.51 -5.82
N PHE A 354 33.06 12.67 -4.87
CA PHE A 354 34.18 12.89 -3.95
C PHE A 354 34.79 11.54 -3.56
N GLN A 355 36.07 11.57 -3.24
CA GLN A 355 36.83 10.39 -2.86
C GLN A 355 37.79 10.70 -1.70
N ASP A 356 38.03 9.69 -0.89
CA ASP A 356 39.01 9.70 0.21
C ASP A 356 38.82 10.83 1.23
N LEU A 357 37.58 11.26 1.48
CA LEU A 357 37.27 12.29 2.46
C LEU A 357 37.35 11.70 3.88
N SER A 358 38.21 12.28 4.69
CA SER A 358 38.38 11.87 6.09
C SER A 358 38.40 13.09 7.01
N PHE A 359 37.58 13.06 8.09
CA PHE A 359 37.54 14.09 9.11
C PHE A 359 36.93 13.58 10.40
N SER A 360 37.04 14.37 11.47
CA SER A 360 36.41 14.07 12.75
C SER A 360 35.84 15.33 13.38
N ALA A 361 34.74 15.17 14.12
CA ALA A 361 34.07 16.24 14.87
C ALA A 361 33.64 15.77 16.25
N ARG A 362 33.70 16.66 17.24
CA ARG A 362 33.19 16.46 18.60
C ARG A 362 31.86 17.22 18.78
N PRO A 363 31.03 16.86 19.75
CA PRO A 363 29.88 17.70 20.11
C PRO A 363 30.29 19.17 20.29
N GLY A 364 29.48 20.09 19.79
CA GLY A 364 29.76 21.51 19.75
C GLY A 364 30.54 22.01 18.52
N THR A 365 31.01 21.10 17.65
CA THR A 365 31.72 21.49 16.42
C THR A 365 30.74 21.87 15.31
N ILE A 366 30.99 22.98 14.62
CA ILE A 366 30.30 23.39 13.39
C ILE A 366 31.29 23.30 12.24
N ILE A 367 31.01 22.41 11.27
CA ILE A 367 31.83 22.22 10.07
C ILE A 367 31.11 22.85 8.87
N GLY A 368 31.78 23.74 8.16
CA GLY A 368 31.30 24.30 6.92
C GLY A 368 31.65 23.39 5.72
N ILE A 369 30.72 23.22 4.83
CA ILE A 369 30.92 22.47 3.56
C ILE A 369 30.64 23.43 2.44
N THR A 370 31.63 23.64 1.56
CA THR A 370 31.50 24.54 0.42
C THR A 370 32.35 24.10 -0.77
N GLY A 371 32.18 24.78 -1.90
CA GLY A 371 32.88 24.49 -3.16
C GLY A 371 32.09 25.05 -4.36
N PRO A 372 32.59 24.87 -5.59
CA PRO A 372 31.93 25.29 -6.80
C PRO A 372 30.48 24.77 -6.93
N VAL A 373 29.71 25.32 -7.86
CA VAL A 373 28.38 24.80 -8.16
C VAL A 373 28.51 23.38 -8.71
N ALA A 374 27.60 22.49 -8.30
CA ALA A 374 27.58 21.08 -8.71
C ALA A 374 28.79 20.21 -8.27
N CYS A 375 29.61 20.62 -7.29
CA CYS A 375 30.74 19.83 -6.78
C CYS A 375 30.33 18.72 -5.77
N GLY A 376 29.03 18.50 -5.50
CA GLY A 376 28.56 17.42 -4.64
C GLY A 376 28.33 17.78 -3.16
N LYS A 377 28.15 19.06 -2.80
CA LYS A 377 27.90 19.50 -1.42
C LYS A 377 26.67 18.82 -0.81
N SER A 378 25.53 18.92 -1.47
CA SER A 378 24.28 18.28 -1.00
C SER A 378 24.40 16.76 -1.02
N THR A 379 25.12 16.19 -1.99
CA THR A 379 25.42 14.75 -2.04
C THR A 379 26.21 14.29 -0.81
N LEU A 380 27.18 15.10 -0.35
CA LEU A 380 27.92 14.81 0.87
C LEU A 380 26.99 14.85 2.10
N GLY A 381 26.10 15.85 2.19
CA GLY A 381 25.08 15.91 3.25
C GLY A 381 24.16 14.69 3.24
N GLN A 382 23.70 14.28 2.07
CA GLN A 382 22.82 13.11 1.90
C GLN A 382 23.52 11.78 2.18
N ALA A 383 24.84 11.68 2.05
CA ALA A 383 25.58 10.47 2.39
C ALA A 383 25.41 10.07 3.87
N PHE A 384 25.24 11.05 4.77
CA PHE A 384 24.97 10.81 6.19
C PHE A 384 23.55 10.30 6.49
N LEU A 385 22.62 10.45 5.55
CA LEU A 385 21.28 9.84 5.65
C LEU A 385 21.33 8.34 5.35
N CYS A 386 22.48 7.83 4.86
CA CYS A 386 22.72 6.43 4.53
C CYS A 386 21.73 5.83 3.49
N GLU A 387 21.00 6.66 2.76
CA GLU A 387 20.01 6.22 1.75
C GLU A 387 20.66 5.70 0.47
N ASN A 388 21.88 6.16 0.19
CA ASN A 388 22.68 5.72 -0.95
C ASN A 388 23.92 5.00 -0.47
N PRO A 389 24.38 3.93 -1.17
CA PRO A 389 25.63 3.27 -0.84
C PRO A 389 26.81 4.23 -1.09
N TYR A 390 27.77 4.22 -0.17
CA TYR A 390 29.00 4.98 -0.23
C TYR A 390 30.21 4.09 0.05
N GLY A 391 31.41 4.48 -0.38
CA GLY A 391 32.67 3.84 0.03
C GLY A 391 33.21 4.46 1.31
N GLY A 392 34.00 3.69 2.07
CA GLY A 392 34.54 4.15 3.35
C GLY A 392 33.59 3.88 4.53
N GLN A 393 33.81 4.58 5.65
CA GLN A 393 33.10 4.33 6.89
C GLN A 393 32.73 5.63 7.61
N ILE A 394 31.53 5.67 8.18
CA ILE A 394 31.04 6.77 9.02
C ILE A 394 30.70 6.18 10.40
N PHE A 395 31.36 6.69 11.44
CA PHE A 395 31.10 6.30 12.82
C PHE A 395 30.50 7.45 13.62
N PHE A 396 29.47 7.17 14.39
CA PHE A 396 28.96 8.06 15.43
C PHE A 396 29.18 7.38 16.80
N GLY A 397 30.18 7.85 17.56
CA GLY A 397 30.69 7.15 18.71
C GLY A 397 31.28 5.79 18.33
N ALA A 398 30.77 4.73 18.94
CA ALA A 398 31.17 3.34 18.63
C ALA A 398 30.29 2.71 17.52
N LYS A 399 29.21 3.37 17.08
CA LYS A 399 28.27 2.83 16.09
C LYS A 399 28.68 3.25 14.69
N GLU A 400 28.88 2.30 13.80
CA GLU A 400 28.99 2.53 12.37
C GLU A 400 27.60 2.82 11.79
N LEU A 401 27.46 3.91 11.02
CA LEU A 401 26.21 4.23 10.34
C LEU A 401 26.00 3.30 9.15
N GLY A 402 24.76 2.89 8.93
CA GLY A 402 24.40 2.00 7.84
C GLY A 402 24.81 2.54 6.48
N ASN A 403 25.26 1.67 5.57
CA ASN A 403 25.70 2.02 4.22
C ASN A 403 24.62 1.60 3.22
N GLY A 404 23.79 2.54 2.80
CA GLY A 404 22.83 2.35 1.69
C GLY A 404 21.55 1.54 1.99
N HIS A 405 21.35 1.08 3.25
CA HIS A 405 20.21 0.20 3.55
C HIS A 405 19.44 0.50 4.84
N THR A 406 19.93 1.37 5.70
CA THR A 406 19.26 1.72 6.95
C THR A 406 19.42 3.20 7.25
N ALA A 407 18.29 3.89 7.44
CA ALA A 407 18.33 5.23 8.00
C ALA A 407 19.09 5.24 9.34
N PRO A 408 19.87 6.29 9.64
CA PRO A 408 20.66 6.37 10.85
C PRO A 408 19.78 6.58 12.09
N ASP A 409 19.17 5.54 12.58
CA ASP A 409 18.34 5.35 13.79
C ASP A 409 18.24 6.59 14.72
N GLY A 410 17.67 7.70 14.25
CA GLY A 410 17.51 8.90 15.07
C GLY A 410 18.78 9.71 15.35
N ILE A 411 19.92 9.39 14.76
CA ILE A 411 21.19 10.13 14.93
C ILE A 411 21.17 11.45 14.16
N VAL A 412 20.71 11.42 12.89
CA VAL A 412 20.81 12.53 11.95
C VAL A 412 19.52 13.33 11.89
N GLY A 413 19.64 14.66 12.03
CA GLY A 413 18.63 15.61 11.61
C GLY A 413 19.09 16.28 10.32
N TYR A 414 18.20 16.37 9.33
CA TYR A 414 18.51 16.96 8.04
C TYR A 414 17.53 18.07 7.69
N CYS A 415 18.07 19.25 7.35
CA CYS A 415 17.35 20.35 6.76
C CYS A 415 17.81 20.52 5.32
N GLY A 416 16.99 20.12 4.36
CA GLY A 416 17.31 20.19 2.94
C GLY A 416 17.25 21.62 2.39
N HIS A 417 17.80 21.81 1.18
CA HIS A 417 17.74 23.07 0.45
C HIS A 417 16.29 23.51 0.18
N ASP A 418 15.42 22.57 -0.17
CA ASP A 418 13.99 22.82 -0.33
C ASP A 418 13.27 22.54 1.00
N ALA A 419 12.49 23.53 1.44
CA ALA A 419 11.67 23.40 2.66
C ALA A 419 10.48 22.49 2.38
N GLU A 420 10.59 21.19 2.65
CA GLU A 420 9.48 20.25 2.55
C GLU A 420 8.50 20.47 3.73
N LEU A 421 7.48 21.32 3.53
CA LEU A 421 6.46 21.63 4.51
C LEU A 421 5.16 20.88 4.20
N PHE A 422 4.48 20.42 5.25
CA PHE A 422 3.20 19.71 5.15
C PHE A 422 2.03 20.69 5.11
N ALA A 423 0.90 20.28 4.53
CA ALA A 423 -0.38 20.98 4.54
C ALA A 423 -1.00 20.95 5.96
N ALA A 424 -0.32 21.58 6.91
CA ALA A 424 -0.63 21.60 8.34
C ALA A 424 -0.40 23.01 8.91
N THR A 425 -0.50 23.19 10.21
CA THR A 425 -0.18 24.46 10.88
C THR A 425 1.33 24.66 11.02
N VAL A 426 1.79 25.87 11.37
CA VAL A 426 3.20 26.13 11.69
C VAL A 426 3.67 25.24 12.83
N GLU A 427 2.86 25.13 13.90
CA GLU A 427 3.15 24.30 15.06
C GLU A 427 3.30 22.82 14.71
N GLU A 428 2.36 22.25 13.95
CA GLU A 428 2.40 20.86 13.52
C GLU A 428 3.60 20.56 12.62
N ASN A 429 3.99 21.52 11.75
CA ASN A 429 5.18 21.41 10.92
C ASN A 429 6.48 21.38 11.72
N ILE A 430 6.55 22.05 12.86
CA ILE A 430 7.74 22.06 13.71
C ILE A 430 7.77 20.84 14.62
N ARG A 431 6.64 20.50 15.24
CA ARG A 431 6.56 19.41 16.23
C ARG A 431 6.65 18.02 15.61
N LEU A 432 6.05 17.79 14.47
CA LEU A 432 5.93 16.44 13.85
C LEU A 432 5.55 15.36 14.88
N GLY A 433 4.57 15.67 15.75
CA GLY A 433 4.08 14.74 16.77
C GLY A 433 4.84 14.74 18.10
N LEU A 434 6.01 15.42 18.21
CA LEU A 434 6.68 15.58 19.50
C LEU A 434 5.94 16.58 20.38
N SER A 435 5.87 16.30 21.68
CA SER A 435 5.38 17.23 22.69
C SER A 435 6.49 18.21 23.10
N GLY A 436 6.15 19.46 23.38
CA GLY A 436 7.10 20.45 23.87
C GLY A 436 6.70 21.88 23.49
N ASP A 437 7.34 22.86 24.11
CA ASP A 437 7.15 24.27 23.75
C ASP A 437 8.03 24.64 22.56
N ILE A 438 7.43 25.17 21.48
CA ILE A 438 8.15 25.62 20.29
C ILE A 438 8.57 27.07 20.33
N ALA A 439 8.10 27.87 21.30
CA ALA A 439 8.42 29.30 21.40
C ALA A 439 9.94 29.57 21.46
N PRO A 440 10.74 28.79 22.22
CA PRO A 440 12.19 28.98 22.22
C PRO A 440 12.85 28.81 20.86
N VAL A 441 12.43 27.77 20.09
CA VAL A 441 13.03 27.54 18.77
C VAL A 441 12.57 28.56 17.74
N LEU A 442 11.32 29.03 17.81
CA LEU A 442 10.83 30.12 16.94
C LEU A 442 11.65 31.39 17.13
N LYS A 443 11.98 31.74 18.36
CA LYS A 443 12.83 32.91 18.68
C LYS A 443 14.24 32.73 18.12
N ARG A 444 14.83 31.51 18.22
CA ARG A 444 16.17 31.21 17.69
C ARG A 444 16.27 31.34 16.18
N VAL A 445 15.20 31.00 15.46
CA VAL A 445 15.14 31.14 13.99
C VAL A 445 14.50 32.47 13.54
N CYS A 446 14.27 33.40 14.46
CA CYS A 446 13.66 34.71 14.19
C CYS A 446 12.29 34.59 13.47
N MET A 447 11.45 33.67 13.91
CA MET A 447 10.08 33.45 13.39
C MET A 447 8.99 33.89 14.38
N ASP A 448 9.35 34.29 15.59
CA ASP A 448 8.41 34.70 16.63
C ASP A 448 7.63 35.97 16.23
N GLU A 449 8.31 36.99 15.67
CA GLU A 449 7.68 38.19 15.15
C GLU A 449 6.78 37.89 13.95
N ASP A 450 7.23 37.09 13.00
CA ASP A 450 6.42 36.67 11.84
C ASP A 450 5.15 35.92 12.28
N CYS A 451 5.29 34.96 13.19
CA CYS A 451 4.15 34.20 13.71
C CYS A 451 3.14 35.09 14.45
N ALA A 452 3.59 36.14 15.12
CA ALA A 452 2.70 37.12 15.78
C ALA A 452 1.82 37.89 14.78
N THR A 453 2.26 38.04 13.53
CA THR A 453 1.49 38.70 12.46
C THR A 453 0.50 37.77 11.77
N PHE A 454 0.61 36.49 11.94
CA PHE A 454 -0.28 35.51 11.31
C PHE A 454 -1.68 35.51 11.94
N PRO A 455 -2.76 35.29 11.16
CA PRO A 455 -4.15 35.40 11.64
C PRO A 455 -4.48 34.52 12.85
N LYS A 456 -3.79 33.38 13.01
CA LYS A 456 -3.95 32.44 14.14
C LYS A 456 -2.61 32.11 14.82
N GLY A 457 -1.62 32.98 14.70
CA GLY A 457 -0.29 32.75 15.26
C GLY A 457 0.30 31.44 14.74
N ILE A 458 0.82 30.62 15.64
CA ILE A 458 1.42 29.29 15.32
C ILE A 458 0.41 28.24 14.80
N GLU A 459 -0.89 28.42 15.08
CA GLU A 459 -1.97 27.55 14.59
C GLU A 459 -2.43 27.92 13.16
N THR A 460 -1.74 28.85 12.49
CA THR A 460 -2.08 29.25 11.12
C THR A 460 -1.76 28.12 10.14
N PRO A 461 -2.75 27.64 9.34
CA PRO A 461 -2.51 26.65 8.29
C PRO A 461 -1.70 27.26 7.14
N ILE A 462 -0.59 26.64 6.78
CA ILE A 462 0.36 27.17 5.78
C ILE A 462 0.10 26.71 4.34
N GLY A 463 -0.85 25.79 4.14
CA GLY A 463 -1.18 25.22 2.82
C GLY A 463 -0.21 24.13 2.37
N GLU A 464 -0.50 23.54 1.21
CA GLU A 464 0.33 22.49 0.63
C GLU A 464 1.69 23.07 0.24
N GLY A 465 2.78 22.41 0.66
CA GLY A 465 4.15 22.90 0.43
C GLY A 465 4.46 24.28 1.02
N GLY A 466 3.62 24.81 1.93
CA GLY A 466 3.85 26.15 2.53
C GLY A 466 3.53 27.32 1.59
N GLN A 467 2.68 27.14 0.59
CA GLN A 467 2.38 28.16 -0.46
C GLN A 467 1.94 29.54 0.07
N ARG A 468 1.49 29.61 1.33
CA ARG A 468 1.06 30.88 1.96
C ARG A 468 2.19 31.64 2.64
N LEU A 469 3.40 31.13 2.60
CA LEU A 469 4.58 31.69 3.24
C LEU A 469 5.59 32.19 2.22
N SER A 470 6.39 33.19 2.58
CA SER A 470 7.56 33.56 1.79
C SER A 470 8.63 32.46 1.85
N GLY A 471 9.54 32.41 0.86
CA GLY A 471 10.62 31.43 0.85
C GLY A 471 11.49 31.47 2.11
N GLY A 472 11.77 32.68 2.64
CA GLY A 472 12.52 32.83 3.89
C GLY A 472 11.76 32.33 5.13
N GLN A 473 10.44 32.47 5.17
CA GLN A 473 9.61 31.92 6.24
C GLN A 473 9.57 30.39 6.16
N GLN A 474 9.45 29.84 4.94
CA GLN A 474 9.50 28.38 4.73
C GLN A 474 10.82 27.78 5.21
N ALA A 475 11.96 28.36 4.81
CA ALA A 475 13.30 27.92 5.21
C ALA A 475 13.47 27.97 6.74
N ARG A 476 13.00 29.05 7.38
CA ARG A 476 13.11 29.20 8.85
C ARG A 476 12.21 28.22 9.61
N ILE A 477 11.03 27.88 9.10
CA ILE A 477 10.18 26.83 9.70
C ILE A 477 10.83 25.44 9.55
N ALA A 478 11.40 25.12 8.39
CA ALA A 478 12.12 23.87 8.19
C ALA A 478 13.35 23.76 9.11
N LEU A 479 14.07 24.86 9.29
CA LEU A 479 15.19 24.95 10.23
C LEU A 479 14.68 24.78 11.68
N ALA A 480 13.59 25.47 12.07
CA ALA A 480 12.99 25.31 13.40
C ALA A 480 12.61 23.86 13.69
N ARG A 481 12.02 23.17 12.73
CA ARG A 481 11.75 21.72 12.81
C ARG A 481 13.01 20.92 13.14
N SER A 482 14.07 21.12 12.38
CA SER A 482 15.34 20.38 12.55
C SER A 482 16.00 20.67 13.89
N LEU A 483 15.86 21.87 14.41
CA LEU A 483 16.39 22.29 15.72
C LEU A 483 15.54 21.81 16.89
N PHE A 484 14.22 21.72 16.72
CA PHE A 484 13.28 21.27 17.76
C PHE A 484 13.48 19.77 18.07
N HIS A 485 13.81 18.97 17.07
CA HIS A 485 14.04 17.54 17.25
C HIS A 485 15.42 17.25 17.89
N PRO A 486 15.50 16.40 18.92
CA PRO A 486 16.76 16.12 19.64
C PRO A 486 17.67 15.17 18.86
N ARG A 487 18.27 15.66 17.78
CA ARG A 487 19.23 14.89 16.97
C ARG A 487 20.65 15.35 17.25
N PRO A 488 21.60 14.46 17.58
CA PRO A 488 22.96 14.83 17.94
C PRO A 488 23.83 15.26 16.75
N LEU A 489 23.49 14.86 15.51
CA LEU A 489 24.14 15.31 14.28
C LEU A 489 23.12 16.04 13.42
N LEU A 490 23.34 17.34 13.17
CA LEU A 490 22.50 18.16 12.31
C LEU A 490 23.21 18.45 10.98
N ILE A 491 22.53 18.24 9.88
CA ILE A 491 22.98 18.59 8.53
C ILE A 491 22.03 19.66 8.00
N LEU A 492 22.60 20.83 7.74
CA LEU A 492 21.87 22.00 7.29
C LEU A 492 22.34 22.33 5.88
N ASP A 493 21.54 21.98 4.87
CA ASP A 493 21.86 22.15 3.46
C ASP A 493 21.29 23.48 2.94
N ASP A 494 22.14 24.49 2.91
CA ASP A 494 21.88 25.88 2.53
C ASP A 494 20.68 26.52 3.25
N PRO A 495 20.57 26.41 4.60
CA PRO A 495 19.40 26.82 5.38
C PRO A 495 19.13 28.31 5.31
N PHE A 496 20.08 29.10 4.81
CA PHE A 496 20.04 30.56 4.74
C PHE A 496 19.83 31.09 3.32
N ALA A 497 19.60 30.25 2.30
CA ALA A 497 19.52 30.66 0.90
C ALA A 497 18.51 31.81 0.68
N ALA A 498 17.35 31.73 1.34
CA ALA A 498 16.26 32.73 1.23
C ALA A 498 16.18 33.68 2.44
N VAL A 499 17.22 33.72 3.30
CA VAL A 499 17.26 34.53 4.51
C VAL A 499 18.22 35.73 4.30
N ASP A 500 17.89 36.89 4.84
CA ASP A 500 18.76 38.07 4.80
C ASP A 500 19.98 37.90 5.74
N MET A 501 21.06 38.64 5.45
CA MET A 501 22.33 38.51 6.17
C MET A 501 22.25 38.89 7.67
N ALA A 502 21.34 39.78 8.08
CA ALA A 502 21.22 40.17 9.48
C ALA A 502 20.53 39.06 10.27
N THR A 503 19.48 38.47 9.72
CA THR A 503 18.78 37.31 10.28
C THR A 503 19.68 36.07 10.29
N GLU A 504 20.44 35.81 9.22
CA GLU A 504 21.43 34.72 9.12
C GLU A 504 22.43 34.78 10.28
N ARG A 505 23.03 35.96 10.57
CA ARG A 505 23.98 36.15 11.69
C ARG A 505 23.33 35.90 13.06
N LYS A 506 22.10 36.36 13.27
CA LYS A 506 21.35 36.11 14.52
C LYS A 506 21.12 34.62 14.74
N ILE A 507 20.64 33.92 13.71
CA ILE A 507 20.39 32.48 13.78
C ILE A 507 21.70 31.71 14.02
N PHE A 508 22.78 32.07 13.32
CA PHE A 508 24.08 31.41 13.49
C PHE A 508 24.62 31.61 14.92
N THR A 509 24.48 32.79 15.51
CA THR A 509 24.85 33.05 16.89
C THR A 509 24.08 32.14 17.85
N SER A 510 22.78 32.00 17.65
CA SER A 510 21.96 31.07 18.45
C SER A 510 22.38 29.60 18.27
N LEU A 511 22.72 29.19 17.05
CA LEU A 511 23.23 27.83 16.79
C LEU A 511 24.51 27.56 17.57
N ARG A 512 25.43 28.52 17.61
CA ARG A 512 26.72 28.36 18.31
C ARG A 512 26.56 28.31 19.84
N GLN A 513 25.62 29.09 20.39
CA GLN A 513 25.42 29.21 21.85
C GLN A 513 24.55 28.07 22.41
N ASP A 514 23.45 27.75 21.75
CA ASP A 514 22.40 26.90 22.31
C ASP A 514 22.50 25.41 21.92
N TYR A 515 23.34 25.08 20.93
CA TYR A 515 23.47 23.69 20.41
C TYR A 515 24.91 23.17 20.53
N SER A 516 25.60 23.54 21.61
CA SER A 516 26.97 23.08 21.89
C SER A 516 27.10 21.56 22.20
N ASP A 517 25.99 20.88 22.38
CA ASP A 517 25.89 19.43 22.54
C ASP A 517 25.75 18.65 21.20
N ARG A 518 25.61 19.36 20.09
CA ARG A 518 25.40 18.74 18.76
C ARG A 518 26.59 19.00 17.83
N ILE A 519 26.71 18.15 16.82
CA ILE A 519 27.59 18.38 15.68
C ILE A 519 26.75 18.95 14.56
N ILE A 520 27.21 20.04 13.94
CA ILE A 520 26.49 20.71 12.85
C ILE A 520 27.35 20.69 11.59
N LEU A 521 26.84 20.08 10.51
CA LEU A 521 27.41 20.20 9.17
C LEU A 521 26.62 21.26 8.42
N LEU A 522 27.24 22.42 8.18
CA LEU A 522 26.61 23.57 7.51
C LEU A 522 27.09 23.61 6.06
N ILE A 523 26.25 23.19 5.14
CA ILE A 523 26.47 23.36 3.71
C ILE A 523 25.99 24.75 3.33
N SER A 524 26.85 25.57 2.73
CA SER A 524 26.45 26.90 2.26
C SER A 524 27.25 27.34 1.05
N HIS A 525 26.56 28.10 0.21
CA HIS A 525 27.14 28.87 -0.87
C HIS A 525 27.64 30.23 -0.41
N ARG A 526 27.19 30.74 0.75
CA ARG A 526 27.60 32.01 1.35
C ARG A 526 28.75 31.79 2.34
N LEU A 527 29.87 32.45 2.11
CA LEU A 527 31.08 32.26 2.92
C LEU A 527 31.21 33.27 4.07
N SER A 528 30.22 34.16 4.27
CA SER A 528 30.23 35.21 5.31
C SER A 528 30.41 34.67 6.73
N LEU A 529 29.90 33.44 7.00
CA LEU A 529 30.01 32.80 8.30
C LEU A 529 31.25 31.92 8.49
N PHE A 530 31.95 31.60 7.42
CA PHE A 530 33.04 30.59 7.41
C PHE A 530 34.24 30.93 8.29
N PRO A 531 34.63 32.23 8.48
CA PRO A 531 35.66 32.56 9.44
C PRO A 531 35.33 32.19 10.90
N ASN A 532 34.07 31.97 11.21
CA ASN A 532 33.60 31.62 12.57
C ASN A 532 33.35 30.12 12.74
N LEU A 533 33.69 29.26 11.75
CA LEU A 533 33.50 27.82 11.81
C LEU A 533 34.77 27.13 12.34
N ASP A 534 34.57 25.96 12.97
CA ASP A 534 35.69 25.21 13.55
C ASP A 534 36.54 24.50 12.50
N GLN A 535 35.90 24.01 11.43
CA GLN A 535 36.51 23.37 10.28
C GLN A 535 35.73 23.70 9.01
N VAL A 536 36.42 23.63 7.89
CA VAL A 536 35.81 23.80 6.56
C VAL A 536 36.24 22.63 5.67
N ILE A 537 35.28 22.02 4.99
CA ILE A 537 35.47 21.04 3.92
C ILE A 537 35.27 21.77 2.59
N TRP A 538 36.34 21.87 1.84
CA TRP A 538 36.34 22.41 0.48
C TRP A 538 36.31 21.25 -0.52
N LEU A 539 35.29 21.21 -1.37
CA LEU A 539 35.16 20.25 -2.47
C LEU A 539 35.63 20.92 -3.76
N ASN A 540 36.66 20.37 -4.41
CA ASN A 540 37.24 20.98 -5.62
C ASN A 540 36.39 20.82 -6.89
N GLY A 541 35.46 19.82 -6.92
CA GLY A 541 34.64 19.49 -8.08
C GLY A 541 35.27 18.50 -9.06
N ASP A 542 36.51 18.09 -8.80
CA ASP A 542 37.26 17.04 -9.51
C ASP A 542 37.29 15.71 -8.75
N GLY A 543 36.48 15.57 -7.72
CA GLY A 543 36.45 14.43 -6.82
C GLY A 543 37.39 14.56 -5.62
N THR A 544 38.28 15.56 -5.59
CA THR A 544 39.18 15.80 -4.45
C THR A 544 38.56 16.77 -3.43
N SER A 545 39.03 16.67 -2.18
CA SER A 545 38.54 17.52 -1.09
C SER A 545 39.69 17.92 -0.15
N VAL A 546 39.54 19.07 0.50
CA VAL A 546 40.49 19.56 1.52
C VAL A 546 39.73 19.90 2.79
N VAL A 547 40.21 19.41 3.92
CA VAL A 547 39.65 19.68 5.27
C VAL A 547 40.65 20.50 6.05
N ALA A 548 40.30 21.75 6.40
CA ALA A 548 41.17 22.62 7.19
C ALA A 548 40.36 23.73 7.88
N THR A 549 41.01 24.63 8.62
CA THR A 549 40.35 25.86 9.11
C THR A 549 40.18 26.89 7.97
N HIS A 550 39.28 27.86 8.15
CA HIS A 550 39.12 28.95 7.19
C HIS A 550 40.44 29.63 6.85
N GLU A 551 41.26 29.97 7.87
CA GLU A 551 42.54 30.64 7.70
C GLU A 551 43.51 29.82 6.87
N ALA A 552 43.61 28.53 7.16
CA ALA A 552 44.49 27.61 6.41
C ALA A 552 44.05 27.47 4.95
N LEU A 553 42.74 27.33 4.67
CA LEU A 553 42.21 27.27 3.30
C LEU A 553 42.42 28.58 2.56
N TYR A 554 42.18 29.71 3.22
CA TYR A 554 42.37 31.03 2.62
C TYR A 554 43.84 31.25 2.24
N ALA A 555 44.80 30.74 3.04
CA ALA A 555 46.23 30.81 2.76
C ALA A 555 46.67 29.86 1.64
N SER A 556 46.17 28.60 1.63
CA SER A 556 46.70 27.51 0.80
C SER A 556 45.89 27.20 -0.46
N CYS A 557 44.59 27.55 -0.51
CA CYS A 557 43.70 27.21 -1.62
C CYS A 557 43.29 28.47 -2.41
N PRO A 558 43.88 28.74 -3.59
CA PRO A 558 43.56 29.93 -4.38
C PRO A 558 42.10 29.98 -4.85
N ALA A 559 41.49 28.82 -5.15
CA ALA A 559 40.10 28.76 -5.57
C ALA A 559 39.13 29.16 -4.41
N TYR A 560 39.40 28.70 -3.20
CA TYR A 560 38.64 29.09 -2.01
C TYR A 560 38.79 30.59 -1.71
N ARG A 561 40.01 31.12 -1.75
CA ARG A 561 40.30 32.55 -1.55
C ARG A 561 39.55 33.41 -2.57
N ASN A 562 39.67 33.09 -3.84
CA ASN A 562 38.98 33.85 -4.89
C ASN A 562 37.47 33.87 -4.69
N LEU A 563 36.86 32.74 -4.33
CA LEU A 563 35.42 32.68 -4.08
C LEU A 563 35.03 33.55 -2.87
N TYR A 564 35.83 33.50 -1.81
CA TYR A 564 35.60 34.30 -0.59
C TYR A 564 35.72 35.79 -0.90
N ASP A 565 36.79 36.24 -1.56
CA ASP A 565 37.06 37.63 -1.89
C ASP A 565 36.00 38.21 -2.84
N LEU A 566 35.56 37.43 -3.84
CA LEU A 566 34.48 37.83 -4.75
C LEU A 566 33.16 38.11 -3.97
N GLN A 567 32.81 37.23 -3.04
CA GLN A 567 31.60 37.43 -2.23
C GLN A 567 31.69 38.62 -1.26
N HIS A 568 32.88 38.84 -0.70
CA HIS A 568 33.12 40.00 0.17
C HIS A 568 33.08 41.32 -0.60
N ALA A 569 33.66 41.38 -1.81
CA ALA A 569 33.61 42.55 -2.69
C ALA A 569 32.17 42.91 -3.10
N GLN A 570 31.37 41.92 -3.43
CA GLN A 570 29.94 42.11 -3.77
C GLN A 570 29.08 42.52 -2.57
N GLY A 571 29.37 42.02 -1.36
CA GLY A 571 28.70 42.41 -0.13
C GLY A 571 28.96 43.85 0.28
N GLY A 572 30.19 44.34 0.06
CA GLY A 572 30.54 45.76 0.32
C GLY A 572 29.87 46.75 -0.62
N ALA A 573 29.66 46.38 -1.87
CA ALA A 573 29.02 47.23 -2.90
C ALA A 573 27.50 47.38 -2.76
N ARG A 574 26.83 46.49 -2.00
CA ARG A 574 25.38 46.60 -1.71
C ARG A 574 25.04 47.41 -0.49
N HIS A 575 26.02 47.85 0.28
CA HIS A 575 25.86 48.67 1.48
C HIS A 575 26.46 50.09 1.38
N ALA A 576 27.00 50.45 0.22
CA ALA A 576 27.37 51.82 -0.19
C ALA A 576 26.30 52.34 -1.18
#